data_4848543e38002a82ba03b6fdf5069a38
#
_entry.id   4848543e38002a82ba03b6fdf5069a38
#
_cell.length_a   1.000
_cell.length_b   1.000
_cell.length_c   1.000
_cell.angle_alpha   90.00
_cell.angle_beta   90.00
_cell.angle_gamma   90.00
#
_symmetry.space_group_name_H-M   'P 1'
#
loop_
_entity.id
_entity.type
_entity.pdbx_description
1 polymer ?
#
loop_
_entity_poly.entity_id
_entity_poly.type
_entity_poly.pdbx_seq_one_letter_code
_entity_poly.pdbx_strand_id
1 'polypeptide(L)'
;MNNQVIEEMPNSYEVKGDNIRTIAEPPEVKKKIVFGLPGDNFSSKFLLSWTATINALWESKKYDIVVSTGVSSYVTFARMQTLGLDVMRGIGQKPFDNMDFDVWITIDSDIIFTPQQIIDLIDSTEQHPVVSGMYRMSNLTSYTIVKDWDTEYFAKNGTFKFLTPEEVTKWKEETSLKFLPVHYTGLGFFAVTKDVLRKMTYPYFNSEIQEIITDEGKILRDICSEDVAFCKNILKLGIPIVINTDIRVGHNKLIVI
;
A
#
# COMPACT_ATOMS: atom_id res chain seq x y z
N MET A 1 -45.03 4.83 9.90
CA MET A 1 -44.79 4.28 8.55
C MET A 1 -44.88 5.44 7.58
N ASN A 2 -43.75 6.01 7.23
CA ASN A 2 -43.68 7.02 6.15
C ASN A 2 -42.52 6.60 5.26
N ASN A 3 -42.89 5.98 4.13
CA ASN A 3 -41.97 5.74 3.02
C ASN A 3 -41.66 7.09 2.37
N GLN A 4 -40.46 7.60 2.54
CA GLN A 4 -39.95 8.64 1.67
C GLN A 4 -39.45 7.97 0.40
N VAL A 5 -40.16 8.23 -0.68
CA VAL A 5 -39.77 7.92 -2.05
C VAL A 5 -38.61 8.85 -2.39
N ILE A 6 -37.47 8.29 -2.70
CA ILE A 6 -36.33 9.03 -3.27
C ILE A 6 -36.72 9.28 -4.73
N GLU A 7 -37.10 10.51 -5.07
CA GLU A 7 -37.28 10.92 -6.45
C GLU A 7 -35.93 10.89 -7.18
N GLU A 8 -35.85 10.04 -8.20
CA GLU A 8 -34.75 10.06 -9.18
C GLU A 8 -34.74 11.42 -9.90
N MET A 9 -33.66 12.15 -9.80
CA MET A 9 -33.50 13.39 -10.56
C MET A 9 -33.37 13.07 -12.05
N PRO A 10 -34.11 13.77 -12.93
CA PRO A 10 -34.10 13.49 -14.37
C PRO A 10 -32.78 13.88 -15.01
N ASN A 11 -32.20 12.95 -15.77
CA ASN A 11 -30.88 13.05 -16.42
C ASN A 11 -30.84 13.89 -17.70
N SER A 12 -31.92 14.63 -18.05
CA SER A 12 -31.90 15.54 -19.21
C SER A 12 -32.98 16.59 -19.12
N TYR A 13 -32.65 17.83 -19.38
CA TYR A 13 -33.58 18.92 -19.61
C TYR A 13 -33.61 19.26 -21.10
N GLU A 14 -34.80 19.16 -21.74
CA GLU A 14 -35.00 19.73 -23.08
C GLU A 14 -35.11 21.25 -23.01
N VAL A 15 -34.29 21.94 -23.79
CA VAL A 15 -34.29 23.42 -23.89
C VAL A 15 -35.23 23.84 -24.98
N LYS A 16 -36.34 24.52 -24.64
CA LYS A 16 -37.14 25.31 -25.57
C LYS A 16 -36.93 26.80 -25.28
N GLY A 17 -36.35 27.51 -26.25
CA GLY A 17 -36.22 28.97 -26.25
C GLY A 17 -34.96 29.54 -25.61
N ASP A 18 -34.47 30.65 -26.14
CA ASP A 18 -33.25 31.43 -26.02
C ASP A 18 -32.50 31.60 -24.67
N ASN A 19 -32.62 30.65 -23.72
CA ASN A 19 -31.84 30.63 -22.51
C ASN A 19 -30.91 29.40 -22.54
N ILE A 20 -29.66 29.61 -22.91
CA ILE A 20 -28.57 28.64 -22.73
C ILE A 20 -28.41 28.45 -21.24
N ARG A 21 -29.03 27.43 -20.67
CA ARG A 21 -28.68 26.93 -19.35
C ARG A 21 -27.39 26.10 -19.52
N THR A 22 -26.32 26.60 -19.00
CA THR A 22 -25.11 25.79 -18.82
C THR A 22 -25.51 24.55 -18.00
N ILE A 23 -25.50 23.37 -18.62
CA ILE A 23 -25.68 22.13 -17.91
C ILE A 23 -24.44 22.05 -17.00
N ALA A 24 -24.63 22.15 -15.68
CA ALA A 24 -23.54 21.91 -14.74
C ALA A 24 -23.05 20.47 -14.99
N GLU A 25 -21.78 20.33 -15.33
CA GLU A 25 -21.18 19.01 -15.41
C GLU A 25 -21.46 18.26 -14.09
N PRO A 26 -21.77 16.97 -14.15
CA PRO A 26 -21.98 16.19 -12.93
C PRO A 26 -20.72 16.32 -12.06
N PRO A 27 -20.86 16.43 -10.74
CA PRO A 27 -19.70 16.57 -9.86
C PRO A 27 -18.72 15.42 -10.13
N GLU A 28 -17.48 15.80 -10.43
CA GLU A 28 -16.41 14.83 -10.69
C GLU A 28 -16.30 13.90 -9.46
N VAL A 29 -16.47 12.60 -9.66
CA VAL A 29 -16.40 11.62 -8.58
C VAL A 29 -14.96 11.56 -8.07
N LYS A 30 -14.76 12.01 -6.85
CA LYS A 30 -13.43 12.01 -6.22
C LYS A 30 -13.02 10.61 -5.81
N LYS A 31 -11.76 10.28 -6.08
CA LYS A 31 -11.15 9.03 -5.59
C LYS A 31 -10.88 9.13 -4.09
N LYS A 32 -11.43 8.22 -3.29
CA LYS A 32 -11.26 8.22 -1.85
C LYS A 32 -10.02 7.42 -1.45
N ILE A 33 -9.06 8.13 -0.87
CA ILE A 33 -7.77 7.57 -0.44
C ILE A 33 -7.72 7.51 1.08
N VAL A 34 -7.42 6.33 1.62
CA VAL A 34 -7.15 6.15 3.05
C VAL A 34 -5.65 6.01 3.28
N PHE A 35 -5.07 6.94 4.00
CA PHE A 35 -3.68 6.86 4.44
C PHE A 35 -3.60 6.14 5.79
N GLY A 36 -2.95 4.98 5.82
CA GLY A 36 -2.62 4.23 7.02
C GLY A 36 -1.23 4.60 7.52
N LEU A 37 -1.15 5.27 8.66
CA LEU A 37 0.10 5.74 9.25
C LEU A 37 0.38 4.98 10.55
N PRO A 38 1.15 3.87 10.52
CA PRO A 38 1.50 3.14 11.72
C PRO A 38 2.56 3.90 12.52
N GLY A 39 2.35 3.99 13.84
CA GLY A 39 3.23 4.68 14.77
C GLY A 39 2.68 6.00 15.31
N ASP A 40 3.36 6.55 16.28
CA ASP A 40 3.00 7.80 16.99
C ASP A 40 4.10 8.87 16.92
N ASN A 41 5.27 8.52 16.38
CA ASN A 41 6.41 9.41 16.25
C ASN A 41 6.80 9.58 14.78
N PHE A 42 6.66 10.79 14.27
CA PHE A 42 6.98 11.15 12.91
C PHE A 42 8.09 12.20 12.86
N SER A 43 9.09 11.98 12.00
CA SER A 43 10.20 12.93 11.88
C SER A 43 9.73 14.25 11.25
N SER A 44 10.49 15.34 11.50
CA SER A 44 10.24 16.63 10.84
C SER A 44 10.28 16.51 9.30
N LYS A 45 11.12 15.62 8.78
CA LYS A 45 11.20 15.36 7.32
C LYS A 45 9.92 14.69 6.80
N PHE A 46 9.38 13.71 7.55
CA PHE A 46 8.07 13.13 7.24
C PHE A 46 6.97 14.20 7.26
N LEU A 47 6.94 15.03 8.30
CA LEU A 47 5.93 16.09 8.43
C LEU A 47 5.95 17.06 7.24
N LEU A 48 7.12 17.45 6.75
CA LEU A 48 7.25 18.28 5.55
C LEU A 48 6.72 17.57 4.29
N SER A 49 7.10 16.29 4.09
CA SER A 49 6.59 15.46 2.98
C SER A 49 5.06 15.35 3.05
N TRP A 50 4.54 15.07 4.23
CA TRP A 50 3.11 14.91 4.49
C TRP A 50 2.33 16.19 4.19
N THR A 51 2.77 17.32 4.76
CA THR A 51 2.09 18.62 4.58
C THR A 51 2.05 19.03 3.11
N ALA A 52 3.19 18.90 2.39
CA ALA A 52 3.26 19.19 0.97
C ALA A 52 2.29 18.30 0.16
N THR A 53 2.21 17.02 0.51
CA THR A 53 1.35 16.04 -0.17
C THR A 53 -0.13 16.35 0.06
N ILE A 54 -0.55 16.59 1.28
CA ILE A 54 -1.95 16.90 1.58
C ILE A 54 -2.40 18.18 0.87
N ASN A 55 -1.56 19.21 0.85
CA ASN A 55 -1.84 20.43 0.10
C ASN A 55 -2.04 20.16 -1.40
N ALA A 56 -1.11 19.42 -2.02
CA ALA A 56 -1.20 19.10 -3.45
C ALA A 56 -2.45 18.27 -3.79
N LEU A 57 -2.79 17.28 -2.95
CA LEU A 57 -3.98 16.46 -3.16
C LEU A 57 -5.28 17.28 -3.02
N TRP A 58 -5.37 18.19 -2.05
CA TRP A 58 -6.53 19.08 -1.89
C TRP A 58 -6.66 20.08 -3.04
N GLU A 59 -5.55 20.70 -3.46
CA GLU A 59 -5.54 21.64 -4.58
C GLU A 59 -5.98 20.97 -5.90
N SER A 60 -5.67 19.69 -6.07
CA SER A 60 -6.08 18.92 -7.26
C SER A 60 -7.58 18.73 -7.35
N LYS A 61 -8.32 18.78 -6.24
CA LYS A 61 -9.77 18.48 -6.09
C LYS A 61 -10.21 17.09 -6.53
N LYS A 62 -9.27 16.20 -6.87
CA LYS A 62 -9.53 14.83 -7.37
C LYS A 62 -9.69 13.79 -6.27
N TYR A 63 -9.32 14.11 -5.03
CA TYR A 63 -9.21 13.14 -3.96
C TYR A 63 -10.03 13.53 -2.73
N ASP A 64 -10.69 12.54 -2.13
CA ASP A 64 -11.17 12.56 -0.75
C ASP A 64 -10.17 11.84 0.13
N ILE A 65 -9.71 12.47 1.21
CA ILE A 65 -8.60 11.97 2.02
C ILE A 65 -9.12 11.58 3.40
N VAL A 66 -8.80 10.36 3.80
CA VAL A 66 -9.00 9.86 5.17
C VAL A 66 -7.64 9.47 5.72
N VAL A 67 -7.36 9.82 6.98
CA VAL A 67 -6.15 9.43 7.68
C VAL A 67 -6.51 8.49 8.81
N SER A 68 -5.85 7.33 8.84
CA SER A 68 -6.02 6.32 9.88
C SER A 68 -4.67 6.01 10.51
N THR A 69 -4.58 6.13 11.81
CA THR A 69 -3.36 5.84 12.57
C THR A 69 -3.49 4.54 13.35
N GLY A 70 -2.38 3.92 13.67
CA GLY A 70 -2.33 2.74 14.53
C GLY A 70 -1.09 2.78 15.41
N VAL A 71 -1.27 2.60 16.72
CA VAL A 71 -0.19 2.64 17.69
C VAL A 71 -0.20 1.37 18.52
N SER A 72 0.91 0.66 18.51
CA SER A 72 1.12 -0.54 19.32
C SER A 72 2.61 -0.82 19.45
N SER A 73 3.01 -1.45 20.54
CA SER A 73 4.37 -1.97 20.71
C SER A 73 4.69 -3.14 19.75
N TYR A 74 3.67 -3.74 19.16
CA TYR A 74 3.79 -4.79 18.17
C TYR A 74 3.26 -4.29 16.82
N VAL A 75 4.12 -4.16 15.84
CA VAL A 75 3.83 -3.51 14.54
C VAL A 75 2.65 -4.14 13.80
N THR A 76 2.46 -5.46 13.92
CA THR A 76 1.30 -6.18 13.37
C THR A 76 -0.03 -5.55 13.81
N PHE A 77 -0.17 -5.23 15.10
CA PHE A 77 -1.38 -4.60 15.62
C PHE A 77 -1.50 -3.14 15.17
N ALA A 78 -0.40 -2.39 15.13
CA ALA A 78 -0.40 -1.04 14.60
C ALA A 78 -0.92 -1.01 13.16
N ARG A 79 -0.43 -1.91 12.30
CA ARG A 79 -0.90 -2.01 10.90
C ARG A 79 -2.36 -2.43 10.79
N MET A 80 -2.83 -3.38 11.62
CA MET A 80 -4.25 -3.75 11.64
C MET A 80 -5.14 -2.56 12.03
N GLN A 81 -4.72 -1.77 13.02
CA GLN A 81 -5.44 -0.56 13.43
C GLN A 81 -5.53 0.47 12.30
N THR A 82 -4.49 0.61 11.46
CA THR A 82 -4.54 1.54 10.30
C THR A 82 -5.56 1.12 9.24
N LEU A 83 -6.06 -0.11 9.29
CA LEU A 83 -7.17 -0.63 8.48
C LEU A 83 -8.51 -0.61 9.24
N GLY A 84 -8.55 -0.02 10.44
CA GLY A 84 -9.73 -0.03 11.30
C GLY A 84 -10.16 -1.44 11.72
N LEU A 85 -9.22 -2.40 11.79
CA LEU A 85 -9.48 -3.78 12.21
C LEU A 85 -9.38 -3.90 13.73
N ASP A 86 -10.29 -4.71 14.31
CA ASP A 86 -10.34 -4.95 15.75
C ASP A 86 -10.69 -6.43 16.01
N VAL A 87 -9.98 -7.06 16.96
CA VAL A 87 -10.20 -8.46 17.32
C VAL A 87 -11.66 -8.74 17.73
N MET A 88 -12.33 -7.79 18.35
CA MET A 88 -13.72 -7.94 18.81
C MET A 88 -14.72 -8.03 17.67
N ARG A 89 -14.34 -7.65 16.46
CA ARG A 89 -15.21 -7.69 15.27
C ARG A 89 -15.20 -9.06 14.56
N GLY A 90 -14.34 -10.00 15.01
CA GLY A 90 -14.28 -11.37 14.51
C GLY A 90 -13.64 -11.52 13.12
N ILE A 91 -13.58 -12.78 12.66
CA ILE A 91 -12.83 -13.13 11.43
C ILE A 91 -13.45 -12.64 10.12
N GLY A 92 -14.76 -12.38 10.11
CA GLY A 92 -15.49 -11.91 8.93
C GLY A 92 -15.41 -10.41 8.69
N GLN A 93 -14.71 -9.68 9.55
CA GLN A 93 -14.60 -8.23 9.44
C GLN A 93 -13.90 -7.79 8.16
N LYS A 94 -14.24 -6.59 7.73
CA LYS A 94 -13.62 -5.90 6.59
C LYS A 94 -13.07 -4.54 7.03
N PRO A 95 -12.10 -3.97 6.29
CA PRO A 95 -11.53 -2.67 6.63
C PRO A 95 -12.63 -1.63 6.85
N PHE A 96 -12.47 -0.83 7.92
CA PHE A 96 -13.32 0.32 8.25
C PHE A 96 -14.83 0.02 8.25
N ASP A 97 -15.25 -1.18 8.70
CA ASP A 97 -16.68 -1.62 8.69
C ASP A 97 -17.34 -1.54 7.32
N ASN A 98 -16.62 -1.91 6.26
CA ASN A 98 -17.05 -1.79 4.88
C ASN A 98 -17.25 -0.34 4.38
N MET A 99 -16.66 0.65 5.07
CA MET A 99 -16.60 2.00 4.49
C MET A 99 -16.16 1.93 3.03
N ASP A 100 -16.77 2.72 2.19
CA ASP A 100 -16.36 2.80 0.80
C ASP A 100 -15.12 3.67 0.64
N PHE A 101 -14.09 3.15 -0.03
CA PHE A 101 -12.85 3.83 -0.40
C PHE A 101 -12.26 3.14 -1.63
N ASP A 102 -11.32 3.80 -2.31
CA ASP A 102 -10.70 3.22 -3.52
C ASP A 102 -9.37 2.56 -3.21
N VAL A 103 -8.51 3.27 -2.47
CA VAL A 103 -7.14 2.83 -2.21
C VAL A 103 -6.77 3.07 -0.74
N TRP A 104 -6.15 2.09 -0.11
CA TRP A 104 -5.43 2.25 1.14
C TRP A 104 -3.93 2.34 0.84
N ILE A 105 -3.28 3.38 1.37
CA ILE A 105 -1.84 3.61 1.25
C ILE A 105 -1.24 3.58 2.64
N THR A 106 -0.29 2.69 2.90
CA THR A 106 0.48 2.71 4.14
C THR A 106 1.83 3.38 3.93
N ILE A 107 2.20 4.25 4.89
CA ILE A 107 3.47 4.97 4.88
C ILE A 107 4.07 4.89 6.27
N ASP A 108 5.28 4.30 6.37
CA ASP A 108 5.99 4.24 7.64
C ASP A 108 6.53 5.62 8.04
N SER A 109 6.61 5.87 9.35
CA SER A 109 6.92 7.18 9.95
C SER A 109 8.32 7.73 9.62
N ASP A 110 9.20 6.89 9.06
CA ASP A 110 10.56 7.21 8.67
C ASP A 110 10.77 7.29 7.13
N ILE A 111 9.70 7.24 6.35
CA ILE A 111 9.73 7.43 4.89
C ILE A 111 9.66 8.92 4.55
N ILE A 112 10.45 9.33 3.57
CA ILE A 112 10.48 10.69 3.02
C ILE A 112 10.05 10.62 1.55
N PHE A 113 9.04 11.35 1.18
CA PHE A 113 8.41 11.28 -0.14
C PHE A 113 8.00 12.66 -0.65
N THR A 114 7.63 12.73 -1.91
CA THR A 114 7.11 13.94 -2.57
C THR A 114 5.64 13.76 -2.93
N PRO A 115 4.87 14.85 -3.11
CA PRO A 115 3.50 14.79 -3.60
C PRO A 115 3.34 13.97 -4.88
N GLN A 116 4.26 14.15 -5.83
CA GLN A 116 4.20 13.43 -7.11
C GLN A 116 4.36 11.93 -6.93
N GLN A 117 5.21 11.47 -6.02
CA GLN A 117 5.37 10.03 -5.74
C GLN A 117 4.09 9.40 -5.17
N ILE A 118 3.31 10.14 -4.38
CA ILE A 118 1.99 9.68 -3.91
C ILE A 118 0.99 9.64 -5.07
N ILE A 119 0.95 10.66 -5.91
CA ILE A 119 0.08 10.68 -7.09
C ILE A 119 0.43 9.52 -8.02
N ASP A 120 1.71 9.33 -8.33
CA ASP A 120 2.18 8.21 -9.16
C ASP A 120 1.84 6.85 -8.56
N LEU A 121 1.86 6.73 -7.23
CA LEU A 121 1.48 5.49 -6.53
C LEU A 121 -0.03 5.23 -6.65
N ILE A 122 -0.86 6.27 -6.47
CA ILE A 122 -2.33 6.20 -6.65
C ILE A 122 -2.67 5.82 -8.09
N ASP A 123 -2.08 6.49 -9.07
CA ASP A 123 -2.34 6.25 -10.49
C ASP A 123 -1.90 4.83 -10.91
N SER A 124 -0.81 4.33 -10.32
CA SER A 124 -0.35 2.96 -10.56
C SER A 124 -1.38 1.91 -10.13
N THR A 125 -2.25 2.21 -9.16
CA THR A 125 -3.31 1.27 -8.72
C THR A 125 -4.40 1.03 -9.76
N GLU A 126 -4.49 1.86 -10.80
CA GLU A 126 -5.44 1.66 -11.91
C GLU A 126 -5.03 0.50 -12.81
N GLN A 127 -3.73 0.22 -12.90
CA GLN A 127 -3.20 -0.88 -13.69
C GLN A 127 -2.91 -2.13 -12.83
N HIS A 128 -2.47 -1.92 -11.59
CA HIS A 128 -2.05 -2.98 -10.67
C HIS A 128 -2.66 -2.76 -9.29
N PRO A 129 -3.54 -3.64 -8.82
CA PRO A 129 -4.29 -3.40 -7.57
C PRO A 129 -3.42 -3.43 -6.30
N VAL A 130 -2.16 -3.86 -6.42
CA VAL A 130 -1.17 -3.88 -5.34
C VAL A 130 0.16 -3.35 -5.87
N VAL A 131 0.56 -2.18 -5.40
CA VAL A 131 1.76 -1.48 -5.88
C VAL A 131 2.58 -0.94 -4.73
N SER A 132 3.91 -0.99 -4.85
CA SER A 132 4.83 -0.34 -3.92
C SER A 132 5.82 0.56 -4.64
N GLY A 133 6.31 1.58 -3.94
CA GLY A 133 7.54 2.28 -4.27
C GLY A 133 8.75 1.58 -3.65
N MET A 134 9.94 2.05 -4.00
CA MET A 134 11.21 1.49 -3.53
C MET A 134 11.87 2.38 -2.49
N TYR A 135 12.43 1.77 -1.45
CA TYR A 135 13.31 2.44 -0.51
C TYR A 135 14.44 1.51 -0.05
N ARG A 136 15.57 2.11 0.28
CA ARG A 136 16.75 1.33 0.70
C ARG A 136 16.60 0.79 2.10
N MET A 137 17.15 -0.38 2.33
CA MET A 137 17.38 -0.93 3.67
C MET A 137 18.44 -0.12 4.42
N SER A 138 18.56 -0.34 5.73
CA SER A 138 19.58 0.30 6.56
C SER A 138 21.02 -0.07 6.18
N ASN A 139 21.22 -1.19 5.46
CA ASN A 139 22.51 -1.62 4.93
C ASN A 139 23.00 -0.75 3.76
N LEU A 140 22.13 0.13 3.21
CA LEU A 140 22.37 1.02 2.08
C LEU A 140 22.68 0.33 0.73
N THR A 141 22.77 -0.99 0.70
CA THR A 141 23.14 -1.77 -0.50
C THR A 141 21.95 -2.37 -1.21
N SER A 142 20.84 -2.60 -0.51
CA SER A 142 19.69 -3.30 -1.04
C SER A 142 18.39 -2.52 -0.83
N TYR A 143 17.38 -2.82 -1.65
CA TYR A 143 15.99 -2.43 -1.43
C TYR A 143 15.28 -3.46 -0.55
N THR A 144 14.18 -3.08 0.11
CA THR A 144 13.31 -4.00 0.86
C THR A 144 12.44 -4.83 -0.09
N ILE A 145 13.02 -5.46 -1.10
CA ILE A 145 12.35 -6.13 -2.21
C ILE A 145 12.96 -7.50 -2.45
N VAL A 146 12.12 -8.53 -2.52
CA VAL A 146 12.51 -9.89 -2.92
C VAL A 146 11.70 -10.24 -4.17
N LYS A 147 12.42 -10.48 -5.28
CA LYS A 147 11.77 -10.81 -6.55
C LYS A 147 11.11 -12.18 -6.48
N ASP A 148 11.85 -13.19 -6.07
CA ASP A 148 11.40 -14.56 -5.96
C ASP A 148 11.83 -15.16 -4.62
N TRP A 149 11.01 -16.05 -4.05
CA TRP A 149 11.40 -16.80 -2.85
C TRP A 149 12.49 -17.79 -3.19
N ASP A 150 13.71 -17.50 -2.77
CA ASP A 150 14.88 -18.36 -2.95
C ASP A 150 15.18 -19.08 -1.62
N THR A 151 14.59 -20.28 -1.47
CA THR A 151 14.73 -21.08 -0.24
C THR A 151 16.15 -21.62 -0.06
N GLU A 152 16.88 -21.90 -1.14
CA GLU A 152 18.28 -22.36 -1.09
C GLU A 152 19.19 -21.23 -0.60
N TYR A 153 18.99 -20.02 -1.16
CA TYR A 153 19.71 -18.84 -0.70
C TYR A 153 19.44 -18.57 0.77
N PHE A 154 18.17 -18.64 1.21
CA PHE A 154 17.80 -18.44 2.59
C PHE A 154 18.43 -19.50 3.51
N ALA A 155 18.40 -20.76 3.13
CA ALA A 155 19.01 -21.85 3.89
C ALA A 155 20.52 -21.67 4.08
N LYS A 156 21.19 -21.10 3.09
CA LYS A 156 22.64 -20.86 3.12
C LYS A 156 23.03 -19.59 3.88
N ASN A 157 22.24 -18.51 3.78
CA ASN A 157 22.62 -17.16 4.23
C ASN A 157 21.82 -16.68 5.45
N GLY A 158 20.73 -17.34 5.85
CA GLY A 158 19.85 -16.94 6.95
C GLY A 158 19.09 -15.63 6.68
N THR A 159 18.98 -15.22 5.41
CA THR A 159 18.28 -13.99 4.99
C THR A 159 17.74 -14.15 3.59
N PHE A 160 16.75 -13.32 3.22
CA PHE A 160 16.24 -13.26 1.85
C PHE A 160 17.29 -12.64 0.90
N LYS A 161 17.16 -13.01 -0.38
CA LYS A 161 17.91 -12.38 -1.47
C LYS A 161 17.24 -11.08 -1.89
N PHE A 162 17.63 -10.00 -1.23
CA PHE A 162 17.11 -8.66 -1.52
C PHE A 162 17.72 -8.09 -2.80
N LEU A 163 16.89 -7.41 -3.61
CA LEU A 163 17.38 -6.77 -4.84
C LEU A 163 18.27 -5.57 -4.54
N THR A 164 19.36 -5.47 -5.30
CA THR A 164 20.22 -4.29 -5.30
C THR A 164 19.73 -3.24 -6.33
N PRO A 165 20.18 -1.99 -6.23
CA PRO A 165 19.88 -0.97 -7.24
C PRO A 165 20.34 -1.34 -8.64
N GLU A 166 21.49 -2.00 -8.74
CA GLU A 166 22.07 -2.43 -9.99
C GLU A 166 21.21 -3.51 -10.66
N GLU A 167 20.70 -4.47 -9.87
CA GLU A 167 19.79 -5.52 -10.37
C GLU A 167 18.46 -4.92 -10.85
N VAL A 168 17.89 -3.95 -10.15
CA VAL A 168 16.67 -3.26 -10.59
C VAL A 168 16.92 -2.45 -11.86
N THR A 169 18.05 -1.75 -11.95
CA THR A 169 18.43 -0.98 -13.15
C THR A 169 18.59 -1.89 -14.34
N LYS A 170 19.35 -2.97 -14.19
CA LYS A 170 19.55 -3.98 -15.22
C LYS A 170 18.22 -4.58 -15.69
N TRP A 171 17.34 -4.97 -14.76
CA TRP A 171 16.02 -5.49 -15.10
C TRP A 171 15.22 -4.48 -15.93
N LYS A 172 15.25 -3.20 -15.58
CA LYS A 172 14.53 -2.13 -16.29
C LYS A 172 15.10 -1.91 -17.69
N GLU A 173 16.42 -1.98 -17.86
CA GLU A 173 17.09 -1.86 -19.16
C GLU A 173 16.75 -3.05 -20.07
N GLU A 174 16.74 -4.27 -19.53
CA GLU A 174 16.46 -5.50 -20.28
C GLU A 174 14.99 -5.63 -20.70
N THR A 175 14.07 -5.17 -19.86
CA THR A 175 12.62 -5.36 -20.11
C THR A 175 11.92 -4.14 -20.67
N SER A 176 12.46 -2.94 -20.44
CA SER A 176 11.80 -1.65 -20.68
C SER A 176 10.46 -1.50 -19.94
N LEU A 177 10.20 -2.32 -18.92
CA LEU A 177 8.97 -2.27 -18.13
C LEU A 177 9.11 -1.35 -16.92
N LYS A 178 8.00 -0.73 -16.53
CA LYS A 178 7.90 0.12 -15.35
C LYS A 178 7.59 -0.67 -14.08
N PHE A 179 6.78 -1.71 -14.18
CA PHE A 179 6.26 -2.48 -13.06
C PHE A 179 6.97 -3.83 -12.93
N LEU A 180 7.80 -3.96 -11.90
CA LEU A 180 8.54 -5.19 -11.57
C LEU A 180 7.67 -6.09 -10.69
N PRO A 181 7.25 -7.29 -11.14
CA PRO A 181 6.58 -8.27 -10.28
C PRO A 181 7.54 -8.80 -9.21
N VAL A 182 7.02 -8.94 -7.98
CA VAL A 182 7.81 -9.37 -6.82
C VAL A 182 7.00 -10.28 -5.90
N HIS A 183 7.68 -11.11 -5.12
CA HIS A 183 7.04 -11.90 -4.07
C HIS A 183 6.95 -11.17 -2.74
N TYR A 184 7.84 -10.21 -2.50
CA TYR A 184 7.84 -9.43 -1.27
C TYR A 184 8.35 -8.01 -1.49
N THR A 185 7.78 -7.10 -0.76
CA THR A 185 8.28 -5.75 -0.52
C THR A 185 7.91 -5.29 0.88
N GLY A 186 8.74 -4.45 1.48
CA GLY A 186 8.38 -3.80 2.74
C GLY A 186 7.18 -2.87 2.57
N LEU A 187 6.41 -2.71 3.62
CA LEU A 187 5.16 -1.95 3.61
C LEU A 187 5.35 -0.45 3.93
N GLY A 188 6.58 0.04 3.90
CA GLY A 188 6.86 1.45 4.23
C GLY A 188 6.32 2.47 3.23
N PHE A 189 6.04 2.07 1.97
CA PHE A 189 5.43 2.94 0.94
C PHE A 189 4.64 2.09 -0.05
N PHE A 190 3.41 1.73 0.31
CA PHE A 190 2.68 0.65 -0.32
C PHE A 190 1.20 1.00 -0.49
N ALA A 191 0.60 0.65 -1.63
CA ALA A 191 -0.79 0.90 -1.96
C ALA A 191 -1.53 -0.39 -2.33
N VAL A 192 -2.75 -0.52 -1.83
CA VAL A 192 -3.66 -1.64 -2.12
C VAL A 192 -5.07 -1.12 -2.38
N THR A 193 -5.72 -1.62 -3.42
CA THR A 193 -7.13 -1.30 -3.66
C THR A 193 -8.05 -2.00 -2.65
N LYS A 194 -9.18 -1.38 -2.38
CA LYS A 194 -10.25 -1.92 -1.52
C LYS A 194 -10.61 -3.36 -1.88
N ASP A 195 -10.70 -3.67 -3.17
CA ASP A 195 -11.16 -4.97 -3.65
C ASP A 195 -10.21 -6.12 -3.29
N VAL A 196 -8.91 -5.85 -3.22
CA VAL A 196 -7.93 -6.81 -2.71
C VAL A 196 -8.12 -7.03 -1.21
N LEU A 197 -8.18 -5.94 -0.44
CA LEU A 197 -8.34 -6.01 1.01
C LEU A 197 -9.64 -6.72 1.43
N ARG A 198 -10.71 -6.54 0.69
CA ARG A 198 -11.99 -7.22 0.94
C ARG A 198 -11.96 -8.72 0.69
N LYS A 199 -11.03 -9.22 -0.13
CA LYS A 199 -10.82 -10.66 -0.35
C LYS A 199 -10.00 -11.31 0.74
N MET A 200 -9.24 -10.53 1.52
CA MET A 200 -8.43 -11.05 2.61
C MET A 200 -9.29 -11.46 3.81
N THR A 201 -8.76 -12.38 4.61
CA THR A 201 -9.36 -12.83 5.86
C THR A 201 -8.55 -12.33 7.05
N TYR A 202 -9.24 -11.84 8.08
CA TYR A 202 -8.60 -11.42 9.33
C TYR A 202 -7.95 -12.63 10.04
N PRO A 203 -6.75 -12.45 10.62
CA PRO A 203 -5.88 -11.27 10.64
C PRO A 203 -5.04 -11.13 9.37
N TYR A 204 -4.97 -9.91 8.80
CA TYR A 204 -4.33 -9.65 7.50
C TYR A 204 -2.80 -9.79 7.52
N PHE A 205 -2.20 -9.47 8.67
CA PHE A 205 -0.75 -9.46 8.93
C PHE A 205 -0.36 -10.65 9.83
N ASN A 206 -0.89 -11.83 9.53
CA ASN A 206 -0.70 -13.02 10.33
C ASN A 206 0.70 -13.61 10.14
N SER A 207 1.64 -13.25 11.02
CA SER A 207 2.97 -13.85 11.04
C SER A 207 2.90 -15.36 11.27
N GLU A 208 3.46 -16.14 10.35
CA GLU A 208 3.46 -17.59 10.36
C GLU A 208 4.88 -18.12 10.64
N ILE A 209 4.97 -19.29 11.26
CA ILE A 209 6.22 -20.03 11.33
C ILE A 209 6.54 -20.54 9.93
N GLN A 210 7.75 -20.26 9.46
CA GLN A 210 8.29 -20.78 8.21
C GLN A 210 9.23 -21.92 8.53
N GLU A 211 9.09 -23.01 7.82
CA GLU A 211 9.96 -24.17 7.95
C GLU A 211 10.57 -24.51 6.59
N ILE A 212 11.87 -24.68 6.56
CA ILE A 212 12.64 -25.05 5.37
C ILE A 212 13.47 -26.28 5.75
N ILE A 213 13.39 -27.32 4.96
CA ILE A 213 14.25 -28.50 5.08
C ILE A 213 15.36 -28.35 4.03
N THR A 214 16.62 -28.32 4.50
CA THR A 214 17.79 -28.25 3.58
C THR A 214 18.03 -29.61 2.93
N ASP A 215 18.82 -29.65 1.87
CA ASP A 215 19.21 -30.88 1.18
C ASP A 215 19.92 -31.88 2.11
N GLU A 216 20.58 -31.37 3.17
CA GLU A 216 21.24 -32.17 4.19
C GLU A 216 20.27 -32.69 5.27
N GLY A 217 18.96 -32.42 5.13
CA GLY A 217 17.93 -32.81 6.07
C GLY A 217 17.86 -31.95 7.34
N LYS A 218 18.57 -30.83 7.41
CA LYS A 218 18.47 -29.86 8.52
C LYS A 218 17.17 -29.09 8.43
N ILE A 219 16.43 -29.01 9.53
CA ILE A 219 15.21 -28.22 9.65
C ILE A 219 15.58 -26.81 10.13
N LEU A 220 15.33 -25.81 9.28
CA LEU A 220 15.42 -24.39 9.63
C LEU A 220 14.00 -23.88 9.92
N ARG A 221 13.83 -23.22 11.05
CA ARG A 221 12.52 -22.67 11.44
C ARG A 221 12.68 -21.23 11.88
N ASP A 222 11.86 -20.37 11.33
CA ASP A 222 11.84 -18.95 11.65
C ASP A 222 10.40 -18.41 11.62
N ILE A 223 10.19 -17.23 12.18
CA ILE A 223 8.92 -16.52 12.10
C ILE A 223 9.00 -15.46 11.00
N CYS A 224 8.05 -15.41 10.10
CA CYS A 224 8.00 -14.34 9.12
C CYS A 224 7.51 -13.03 9.76
N SER A 225 8.02 -11.89 9.26
CA SER A 225 7.52 -10.57 9.65
C SER A 225 6.09 -10.34 9.15
N GLU A 226 5.42 -9.31 9.67
CA GLU A 226 4.05 -8.96 9.31
C GLU A 226 3.91 -8.54 7.85
N ASP A 227 4.92 -7.88 7.30
CA ASP A 227 4.95 -7.46 5.89
C ASP A 227 5.15 -8.65 4.94
N VAL A 228 6.00 -9.62 5.29
CA VAL A 228 6.12 -10.91 4.58
C VAL A 228 4.79 -11.66 4.61
N ALA A 229 4.14 -11.74 5.77
CA ALA A 229 2.86 -12.41 5.92
C ALA A 229 1.77 -11.75 5.07
N PHE A 230 1.71 -10.42 5.04
CA PHE A 230 0.77 -9.65 4.23
C PHE A 230 0.97 -9.90 2.74
N CYS A 231 2.21 -9.83 2.25
CA CYS A 231 2.55 -10.14 0.86
C CYS A 231 2.14 -11.58 0.49
N LYS A 232 2.47 -12.56 1.34
CA LYS A 232 2.07 -13.96 1.12
C LYS A 232 0.55 -14.13 1.05
N ASN A 233 -0.20 -13.45 1.92
CA ASN A 233 -1.66 -13.52 1.92
C ASN A 233 -2.27 -12.94 0.64
N ILE A 234 -1.70 -11.87 0.09
CA ILE A 234 -2.10 -11.33 -1.21
C ILE A 234 -1.78 -12.32 -2.33
N LEU A 235 -0.58 -12.88 -2.35
CA LEU A 235 -0.16 -13.86 -3.38
C LEU A 235 -1.00 -15.14 -3.34
N LYS A 236 -1.43 -15.61 -2.16
CA LYS A 236 -2.37 -16.74 -2.00
C LYS A 236 -3.73 -16.50 -2.69
N LEU A 237 -4.11 -15.23 -2.89
CA LEU A 237 -5.32 -14.86 -3.64
C LEU A 237 -5.10 -14.85 -5.17
N GLY A 238 -3.89 -15.18 -5.64
CA GLY A 238 -3.52 -15.09 -7.06
C GLY A 238 -3.33 -13.66 -7.58
N ILE A 239 -3.15 -12.69 -6.67
CA ILE A 239 -3.00 -11.27 -7.01
C ILE A 239 -1.52 -10.92 -7.02
N PRO A 240 -0.97 -10.41 -8.14
CA PRO A 240 0.43 -10.03 -8.21
C PRO A 240 0.70 -8.76 -7.39
N ILE A 241 1.88 -8.71 -6.78
CA ILE A 241 2.45 -7.53 -6.16
C ILE A 241 3.48 -6.97 -7.14
N VAL A 242 3.43 -5.67 -7.41
CA VAL A 242 4.40 -5.01 -8.28
C VAL A 242 5.07 -3.82 -7.63
N ILE A 243 6.30 -3.58 -8.03
CA ILE A 243 7.05 -2.36 -7.70
C ILE A 243 6.97 -1.41 -8.88
N ASN A 244 6.55 -0.17 -8.65
CA ASN A 244 6.76 0.90 -9.62
C ASN A 244 8.22 1.38 -9.49
N THR A 245 9.07 1.01 -10.46
CA THR A 245 10.52 1.28 -10.41
C THR A 245 10.89 2.75 -10.60
N ASP A 246 9.93 3.61 -10.95
CA ASP A 246 10.11 5.07 -11.04
C ASP A 246 9.88 5.75 -9.68
N ILE A 247 9.21 5.09 -8.74
CA ILE A 247 8.96 5.63 -7.41
C ILE A 247 10.08 5.21 -6.45
N ARG A 248 11.00 6.13 -6.16
CA ARG A 248 12.11 5.91 -5.21
C ARG A 248 11.99 6.91 -4.07
N VAL A 249 11.58 6.45 -2.90
CA VAL A 249 11.40 7.28 -1.71
C VAL A 249 12.62 7.21 -0.78
N GLY A 250 12.78 8.22 0.06
CA GLY A 250 13.83 8.27 1.08
C GLY A 250 13.47 7.43 2.31
N HIS A 251 14.49 6.90 2.99
CA HIS A 251 14.35 6.17 4.24
C HIS A 251 15.22 6.84 5.30
N ASN A 252 14.59 7.48 6.29
CA ASN A 252 15.28 8.22 7.35
C ASN A 252 15.72 7.27 8.46
N LYS A 253 17.02 6.94 8.49
CA LYS A 253 17.62 6.09 9.54
C LYS A 253 18.60 6.89 10.37
N LEU A 254 18.59 6.65 11.68
CA LEU A 254 19.62 7.13 12.57
C LEU A 254 20.86 6.23 12.44
N ILE A 255 22.02 6.84 12.19
CA ILE A 255 23.31 6.16 12.19
C ILE A 255 24.07 6.66 13.41
N VAL A 256 24.50 5.74 14.27
CA VAL A 256 25.41 6.05 15.37
C VAL A 256 26.83 5.90 14.81
N ILE A 257 27.62 6.98 14.87
CA ILE A 257 28.99 7.06 14.40
C ILE A 257 29.93 6.95 15.60
#